data_268e57062aee4548ba2a6a11590d83ca
#
_entry.id   268e57062aee4548ba2a6a11590d83ca
#
_cell.length_a   1.000
_cell.length_b   1.000
_cell.length_c   1.000
_cell.angle_alpha   90.00
_cell.angle_beta   90.00
_cell.angle_gamma   90.00
#
_symmetry.space_group_name_H-M   'P 1'
#
loop_
_entity.id
_entity.type
_entity.pdbx_description
1 polymer ?
#
loop_
_entity_poly.entity_id
_entity_poly.type
_entity_poly.pdbx_seq_one_letter_code
_entity_poly.pdbx_strand_id
1 'polypeptide(L)'
;MRWRRILADTPLDDLKSYMEVRVVTSASGLLSDDFRAAQFRLSSTMTSLQQDKPRWKRAVSLVNGCMGMALGKMYVEKYFPESSKERMVDLVHRLQDALAQRIDESTWMSQETKEKAKDKLRSFIIKIGYPDKWKNYDGMKVDESLSLYDNVAAISDWETCDVLSEKVGKPVDKMEWQMTPQTINAYYNPTTNEICFPAAILQPPFFDPKADDAANLGAIGGVIGHEMSHGFDDQGAQFDKDGNQNDWWTAEDKANFNARTKVLADYFSTVEAVPGRKINGQLTLGENIGDNGGLNIAFRALQNTLKVQDLGVKDGFTPEQRFFLSWARVWASNMRPEYIEMIITTDPHSPSSARVNAALPHIDAWYKAFNVKKGQKLFIPANKRARIW
;
A
#
# COMPACT_ATOMS: atom_id res chain seq x y z
N MET A 1 9.64 -27.41 9.30
CA MET A 1 9.78 -28.87 8.96
C MET A 1 9.89 -29.12 7.45
N ARG A 2 9.10 -28.50 6.59
CA ARG A 2 9.09 -28.78 5.13
C ARG A 2 10.44 -28.52 4.43
N TRP A 3 11.13 -27.41 4.73
CA TRP A 3 12.40 -27.06 4.12
C TRP A 3 13.54 -28.02 4.47
N ARG A 4 13.63 -28.48 5.74
CA ARG A 4 14.63 -29.48 6.15
C ARG A 4 14.50 -30.77 5.36
N ARG A 5 13.26 -31.19 5.10
CA ARG A 5 12.96 -32.40 4.31
C ARG A 5 13.37 -32.24 2.85
N ILE A 6 13.01 -31.09 2.22
CA ILE A 6 13.42 -30.79 0.84
C ILE A 6 14.95 -30.84 0.70
N LEU A 7 15.69 -30.18 1.61
CA LEU A 7 17.15 -30.16 1.56
C LEU A 7 17.78 -31.56 1.83
N ALA A 8 17.15 -32.38 2.67
CA ALA A 8 17.64 -33.72 2.97
C ALA A 8 17.34 -34.73 1.86
N ASP A 9 16.19 -34.61 1.20
CA ASP A 9 15.68 -35.58 0.22
C ASP A 9 16.08 -35.26 -1.23
N THR A 10 16.60 -34.01 -1.50
CA THR A 10 16.99 -33.59 -2.85
C THR A 10 18.46 -33.94 -3.11
N PRO A 11 18.84 -34.60 -4.22
CA PRO A 11 20.21 -34.86 -4.59
C PRO A 11 21.04 -33.54 -4.64
N LEU A 12 22.28 -33.61 -4.19
CA LEU A 12 23.16 -32.44 -4.13
C LEU A 12 23.35 -31.78 -5.51
N ASP A 13 23.45 -32.57 -6.57
CA ASP A 13 23.67 -32.04 -7.92
C ASP A 13 22.41 -31.31 -8.45
N ASP A 14 21.22 -31.75 -8.07
CA ASP A 14 19.97 -31.02 -8.38
C ASP A 14 19.91 -29.68 -7.63
N LEU A 15 20.34 -29.66 -6.34
CA LEU A 15 20.43 -28.42 -5.57
C LEU A 15 21.44 -27.46 -6.18
N LYS A 16 22.63 -27.93 -6.61
CA LYS A 16 23.63 -27.11 -7.32
C LYS A 16 23.07 -26.53 -8.61
N SER A 17 22.49 -27.38 -9.47
CA SER A 17 21.89 -26.93 -10.72
C SER A 17 20.76 -25.90 -10.49
N TYR A 18 19.92 -26.10 -9.48
CA TYR A 18 18.93 -25.12 -9.08
C TYR A 18 19.56 -23.79 -8.69
N MET A 19 20.62 -23.81 -7.86
CA MET A 19 21.32 -22.59 -7.43
C MET A 19 21.98 -21.87 -8.62
N GLU A 20 22.65 -22.60 -9.51
CA GLU A 20 23.25 -22.04 -10.73
C GLU A 20 22.21 -21.33 -11.60
N VAL A 21 21.07 -21.97 -11.87
CA VAL A 21 19.95 -21.37 -12.64
C VAL A 21 19.44 -20.13 -11.93
N ARG A 22 19.30 -20.16 -10.60
CA ARG A 22 18.82 -18.99 -9.82
C ARG A 22 19.80 -17.82 -9.90
N VAL A 23 21.11 -18.07 -9.76
CA VAL A 23 22.14 -17.03 -9.86
C VAL A 23 22.16 -16.41 -11.26
N VAL A 24 22.20 -17.23 -12.31
CA VAL A 24 22.20 -16.72 -13.69
C VAL A 24 20.92 -15.93 -13.99
N THR A 25 19.74 -16.43 -13.56
CA THR A 25 18.46 -15.76 -13.79
C THR A 25 18.40 -14.41 -13.06
N SER A 26 18.85 -14.33 -11.81
CA SER A 26 18.84 -13.07 -11.05
C SER A 26 19.87 -12.06 -11.59
N ALA A 27 21.00 -12.53 -12.13
CA ALA A 27 22.04 -11.70 -12.71
C ALA A 27 21.77 -11.28 -14.16
N SER A 28 20.84 -11.90 -14.87
CA SER A 28 20.64 -11.74 -16.32
C SER A 28 20.49 -10.30 -16.79
N GLY A 29 19.88 -9.43 -15.96
CA GLY A 29 19.76 -7.99 -16.24
C GLY A 29 21.08 -7.20 -16.14
N LEU A 30 22.12 -7.78 -15.54
CA LEU A 30 23.45 -7.20 -15.32
C LEU A 30 24.51 -7.77 -16.28
N LEU A 31 24.16 -8.83 -17.02
CA LEU A 31 25.05 -9.53 -17.94
C LEU A 31 24.92 -8.98 -19.37
N SER A 32 25.42 -9.75 -20.37
CA SER A 32 25.38 -9.37 -21.77
C SER A 32 23.94 -9.24 -22.31
N ASP A 33 23.81 -8.62 -23.48
CA ASP A 33 22.53 -8.40 -24.14
C ASP A 33 21.78 -9.70 -24.43
N ASP A 34 22.47 -10.83 -24.64
CA ASP A 34 21.84 -12.13 -24.92
C ASP A 34 21.09 -12.66 -23.67
N PHE A 35 21.70 -12.55 -22.49
CA PHE A 35 21.05 -12.92 -21.22
C PHE A 35 19.82 -12.04 -20.94
N ARG A 36 19.97 -10.75 -21.14
CA ARG A 36 18.88 -9.78 -20.99
C ARG A 36 17.75 -10.04 -21.97
N ALA A 37 18.06 -10.31 -23.24
CA ALA A 37 17.06 -10.64 -24.24
C ALA A 37 16.32 -11.94 -23.92
N ALA A 38 17.00 -12.94 -23.35
CA ALA A 38 16.37 -14.18 -22.89
C ALA A 38 15.40 -13.91 -21.73
N GLN A 39 15.81 -13.11 -20.74
CA GLN A 39 14.94 -12.70 -19.62
C GLN A 39 13.74 -11.90 -20.10
N PHE A 40 13.94 -10.97 -21.05
CA PHE A 40 12.83 -10.20 -21.62
C PHE A 40 11.82 -11.08 -22.37
N ARG A 41 12.28 -12.10 -23.13
CA ARG A 41 11.37 -13.06 -23.78
C ARG A 41 10.47 -13.76 -22.77
N LEU A 42 11.01 -14.22 -21.66
CA LEU A 42 10.22 -14.82 -20.57
C LEU A 42 9.19 -13.84 -20.01
N SER A 43 9.61 -12.63 -19.66
CA SER A 43 8.72 -11.58 -19.13
C SER A 43 7.64 -11.20 -20.15
N SER A 44 8.01 -11.07 -21.44
CA SER A 44 7.08 -10.77 -22.54
C SER A 44 6.01 -11.85 -22.69
N THR A 45 6.39 -13.13 -22.56
CA THR A 45 5.44 -14.25 -22.63
C THR A 45 4.42 -14.20 -21.49
N MET A 46 4.86 -13.83 -20.28
CA MET A 46 3.99 -13.77 -19.09
C MET A 46 3.09 -12.53 -19.02
N THR A 47 3.56 -11.40 -19.58
CA THR A 47 2.92 -10.08 -19.36
C THR A 47 2.52 -9.38 -20.65
N SER A 48 2.71 -10.01 -21.81
CA SER A 48 2.47 -9.45 -23.17
C SER A 48 3.21 -8.13 -23.43
N LEU A 49 4.34 -7.90 -22.75
CA LEU A 49 5.20 -6.75 -23.00
C LEU A 49 5.82 -6.83 -24.40
N GLN A 50 5.68 -5.76 -25.19
CA GLN A 50 6.19 -5.72 -26.57
C GLN A 50 7.62 -5.18 -26.65
N GLN A 51 8.04 -4.39 -25.66
CA GLN A 51 9.36 -3.75 -25.63
C GLN A 51 9.93 -3.75 -24.22
N ASP A 52 11.24 -3.97 -24.10
CA ASP A 52 11.96 -3.82 -22.85
C ASP A 52 12.11 -2.33 -22.47
N LYS A 53 12.35 -2.08 -21.19
CA LYS A 53 12.61 -0.72 -20.69
C LYS A 53 13.90 -0.16 -21.35
N PRO A 54 13.89 1.11 -21.79
CA PRO A 54 15.09 1.76 -22.30
C PRO A 54 16.21 1.76 -21.24
N ARG A 55 17.47 1.76 -21.69
CA ARG A 55 18.67 1.64 -20.84
C ARG A 55 18.68 2.63 -19.66
N TRP A 56 18.31 3.89 -19.89
CA TRP A 56 18.29 4.89 -18.83
C TRP A 56 17.30 4.56 -17.72
N LYS A 57 16.11 4.04 -18.04
CA LYS A 57 15.13 3.61 -17.02
C LYS A 57 15.65 2.43 -16.21
N ARG A 58 16.35 1.50 -16.85
CA ARG A 58 16.98 0.37 -16.17
C ARG A 58 18.11 0.83 -15.24
N ALA A 59 18.94 1.77 -15.70
CA ALA A 59 20.01 2.36 -14.90
C ALA A 59 19.45 3.08 -13.66
N VAL A 60 18.43 3.90 -13.81
CA VAL A 60 17.75 4.56 -12.68
C VAL A 60 17.16 3.52 -11.72
N SER A 61 16.52 2.47 -12.24
CA SER A 61 15.97 1.39 -11.38
C SER A 61 17.07 0.66 -10.60
N LEU A 62 18.24 0.43 -11.24
CA LEU A 62 19.39 -0.21 -10.58
C LEU A 62 19.96 0.68 -9.46
N VAL A 63 20.21 1.95 -9.75
CA VAL A 63 20.68 2.92 -8.73
C VAL A 63 19.68 3.01 -7.57
N ASN A 64 18.38 3.03 -7.88
CA ASN A 64 17.34 3.02 -6.85
C ASN A 64 17.38 1.74 -5.99
N GLY A 65 17.69 0.58 -6.58
CA GLY A 65 17.84 -0.68 -5.84
C GLY A 65 19.09 -0.71 -4.96
N CYS A 66 20.21 -0.19 -5.46
CA CYS A 66 21.51 -0.26 -4.74
C CYS A 66 21.70 0.86 -3.69
N MET A 67 21.18 2.06 -3.96
CA MET A 67 21.39 3.24 -3.10
C MET A 67 20.15 4.13 -3.01
N GLY A 68 19.02 3.50 -2.84
CA GLY A 68 17.72 4.17 -2.90
C GLY A 68 17.55 5.30 -1.88
N MET A 69 18.09 5.19 -0.67
CA MET A 69 18.01 6.25 0.35
C MET A 69 18.88 7.47 -0.02
N ALA A 70 20.04 7.27 -0.64
CA ALA A 70 20.86 8.40 -1.14
C ALA A 70 20.14 9.13 -2.28
N LEU A 71 19.56 8.39 -3.22
CA LEU A 71 18.71 8.96 -4.28
C LEU A 71 17.47 9.66 -3.70
N GLY A 72 16.89 9.08 -2.66
CA GLY A 72 15.75 9.64 -1.94
C GLY A 72 16.07 10.99 -1.28
N LYS A 73 17.25 11.16 -0.74
CA LYS A 73 17.70 12.44 -0.18
C LYS A 73 17.72 13.53 -1.24
N MET A 74 18.31 13.26 -2.40
CA MET A 74 18.33 14.19 -3.53
C MET A 74 16.90 14.51 -4.04
N TYR A 75 16.01 13.50 -4.05
CA TYR A 75 14.61 13.69 -4.44
C TYR A 75 13.89 14.63 -3.47
N VAL A 76 14.04 14.43 -2.17
CA VAL A 76 13.39 15.23 -1.12
C VAL A 76 13.87 16.68 -1.17
N GLU A 77 15.18 16.90 -1.25
CA GLU A 77 15.77 18.24 -1.35
C GLU A 77 15.20 19.05 -2.51
N LYS A 78 14.86 18.39 -3.61
CA LYS A 78 14.33 19.04 -4.81
C LYS A 78 12.81 19.17 -4.84
N TYR A 79 12.05 18.20 -4.31
CA TYR A 79 10.63 18.07 -4.59
C TYR A 79 9.72 18.07 -3.37
N PHE A 80 10.24 17.97 -2.15
CA PHE A 80 9.41 17.84 -0.97
C PHE A 80 9.81 18.82 0.14
N PRO A 81 9.24 20.04 0.16
CA PRO A 81 9.54 21.04 1.18
C PRO A 81 8.99 20.64 2.56
N GLU A 82 9.64 21.09 3.62
CA GLU A 82 9.26 20.80 5.01
C GLU A 82 7.81 21.20 5.35
N SER A 83 7.34 22.32 4.79
CA SER A 83 5.94 22.76 4.96
C SER A 83 4.91 21.73 4.45
N SER A 84 5.28 20.88 3.48
CA SER A 84 4.43 19.76 3.05
C SER A 84 4.40 18.66 4.10
N LYS A 85 5.52 18.38 4.79
CA LYS A 85 5.58 17.39 5.88
C LYS A 85 4.67 17.80 7.04
N GLU A 86 4.75 19.06 7.48
CA GLU A 86 3.91 19.60 8.56
C GLU A 86 2.42 19.49 8.24
N ARG A 87 2.02 19.89 7.04
CA ARG A 87 0.62 19.82 6.60
C ARG A 87 0.11 18.38 6.52
N MET A 88 0.96 17.43 6.16
CA MET A 88 0.60 16.01 6.13
C MET A 88 0.46 15.42 7.52
N VAL A 89 1.28 15.82 8.48
CA VAL A 89 1.14 15.42 9.90
C VAL A 89 -0.21 15.86 10.45
N ASP A 90 -0.62 17.12 10.20
CA ASP A 90 -1.96 17.61 10.59
C ASP A 90 -3.08 16.75 9.96
N LEU A 91 -2.96 16.45 8.67
CA LEU A 91 -3.96 15.63 7.98
C LEU A 91 -4.06 14.22 8.57
N VAL A 92 -2.93 13.59 8.92
CA VAL A 92 -2.90 12.28 9.58
C VAL A 92 -3.63 12.35 10.93
N HIS A 93 -3.37 13.35 11.77
CA HIS A 93 -4.07 13.50 13.06
C HIS A 93 -5.58 13.70 12.88
N ARG A 94 -6.02 14.50 11.92
CA ARG A 94 -7.45 14.65 11.59
C ARG A 94 -8.11 13.33 11.18
N LEU A 95 -7.38 12.46 10.50
CA LEU A 95 -7.85 11.13 10.12
C LEU A 95 -7.84 10.16 11.31
N GLN A 96 -6.85 10.23 12.21
CA GLN A 96 -6.87 9.48 13.48
C GLN A 96 -8.09 9.84 14.32
N ASP A 97 -8.40 11.12 14.46
CA ASP A 97 -9.60 11.60 15.17
C ASP A 97 -10.89 11.10 14.52
N ALA A 98 -10.94 11.11 13.18
CA ALA A 98 -12.09 10.60 12.44
C ALA A 98 -12.28 9.09 12.63
N LEU A 99 -11.20 8.31 12.64
CA LEU A 99 -11.26 6.87 12.94
C LEU A 99 -11.67 6.60 14.39
N ALA A 100 -11.12 7.34 15.34
CA ALA A 100 -11.53 7.22 16.77
C ALA A 100 -13.04 7.46 16.95
N GLN A 101 -13.59 8.51 16.29
CA GLN A 101 -15.04 8.77 16.29
C GLN A 101 -15.83 7.60 15.70
N ARG A 102 -15.36 6.99 14.61
CA ARG A 102 -16.05 5.86 13.98
C ARG A 102 -15.98 4.59 14.85
N ILE A 103 -14.87 4.35 15.54
CA ILE A 103 -14.75 3.27 16.53
C ILE A 103 -15.77 3.49 17.67
N ASP A 104 -15.87 4.71 18.21
CA ASP A 104 -16.83 5.03 19.26
C ASP A 104 -18.29 4.83 18.81
N GLU A 105 -18.62 5.20 17.58
CA GLU A 105 -19.96 5.04 16.98
C GLU A 105 -20.27 3.59 16.53
N SER A 106 -19.27 2.69 16.50
CA SER A 106 -19.49 1.31 16.11
C SER A 106 -20.51 0.61 17.02
N THR A 107 -21.51 -0.01 16.42
CA THR A 107 -22.61 -0.69 17.14
C THR A 107 -22.35 -2.18 17.34
N TRP A 108 -21.28 -2.71 16.76
CA TRP A 108 -20.97 -4.14 16.81
C TRP A 108 -19.75 -4.49 17.66
N MET A 109 -18.94 -3.49 18.02
CA MET A 109 -17.81 -3.64 18.94
C MET A 109 -18.26 -3.47 20.39
N SER A 110 -17.78 -4.34 21.27
CA SER A 110 -17.85 -4.16 22.70
C SER A 110 -17.02 -2.94 23.16
N GLN A 111 -17.33 -2.41 24.34
CA GLN A 111 -16.58 -1.28 24.90
C GLN A 111 -15.10 -1.65 25.12
N GLU A 112 -14.83 -2.88 25.55
CA GLU A 112 -13.46 -3.38 25.73
C GLU A 112 -12.66 -3.33 24.43
N THR A 113 -13.22 -3.85 23.35
CA THR A 113 -12.57 -3.83 22.02
C THR A 113 -12.38 -2.41 21.50
N LYS A 114 -13.35 -1.51 21.70
CA LYS A 114 -13.22 -0.08 21.34
C LYS A 114 -12.05 0.60 22.05
N GLU A 115 -11.87 0.37 23.34
CA GLU A 115 -10.76 0.98 24.10
C GLU A 115 -9.41 0.46 23.61
N LYS A 116 -9.28 -0.86 23.39
CA LYS A 116 -8.05 -1.46 22.85
C LYS A 116 -7.77 -0.97 21.43
N ALA A 117 -8.79 -0.83 20.58
CA ALA A 117 -8.64 -0.31 19.22
C ALA A 117 -8.16 1.15 19.23
N LYS A 118 -8.75 2.01 20.06
CA LYS A 118 -8.30 3.40 20.20
C LYS A 118 -6.90 3.50 20.81
N ASP A 119 -6.52 2.60 21.70
CA ASP A 119 -5.17 2.55 22.25
C ASP A 119 -4.14 2.16 21.18
N LYS A 120 -4.47 1.17 20.35
CA LYS A 120 -3.65 0.80 19.20
C LYS A 120 -3.53 1.95 18.20
N LEU A 121 -4.63 2.64 17.88
CA LEU A 121 -4.63 3.80 16.97
C LEU A 121 -3.74 4.94 17.49
N ARG A 122 -3.79 5.26 18.79
CA ARG A 122 -2.96 6.29 19.43
C ARG A 122 -1.47 5.94 19.42
N SER A 123 -1.13 4.66 19.41
CA SER A 123 0.25 4.18 19.41
C SER A 123 0.87 4.00 18.02
N PHE A 124 0.18 4.39 16.95
CA PHE A 124 0.76 4.36 15.60
C PHE A 124 2.00 5.24 15.50
N ILE A 125 3.09 4.66 15.03
CA ILE A 125 4.27 5.42 14.60
C ILE A 125 3.95 6.00 13.22
N ILE A 126 4.05 7.31 13.08
CA ILE A 126 3.71 8.05 11.87
C ILE A 126 5.00 8.48 11.17
N LYS A 127 5.22 7.99 9.95
CA LYS A 127 6.38 8.30 9.11
C LYS A 127 5.93 9.07 7.86
N ILE A 128 6.37 10.33 7.73
CA ILE A 128 5.94 11.23 6.66
C ILE A 128 7.14 11.75 5.87
N GLY A 129 7.08 11.58 4.56
CA GLY A 129 8.00 12.16 3.59
C GLY A 129 9.34 11.46 3.51
N TYR A 130 10.13 11.53 4.58
CA TYR A 130 11.51 11.01 4.62
C TYR A 130 11.97 10.76 6.06
N PRO A 131 12.98 9.86 6.26
CA PRO A 131 13.49 9.54 7.58
C PRO A 131 14.31 10.69 8.18
N ASP A 132 14.26 10.84 9.51
CA ASP A 132 15.07 11.83 10.21
C ASP A 132 16.55 11.44 10.20
N LYS A 133 16.85 10.12 10.24
CA LYS A 133 18.20 9.56 10.10
C LYS A 133 18.35 8.87 8.76
N TRP A 134 19.19 9.41 7.90
CA TRP A 134 19.48 8.82 6.59
C TRP A 134 20.43 7.62 6.72
N LYS A 135 20.26 6.62 5.83
CA LYS A 135 21.19 5.50 5.72
C LYS A 135 22.56 6.05 5.32
N ASN A 136 23.58 5.63 6.04
CA ASN A 136 24.99 5.91 5.70
C ASN A 136 25.46 4.89 4.66
N TYR A 137 26.17 5.38 3.65
CA TYR A 137 26.78 4.57 2.59
C TYR A 137 28.31 4.58 2.66
N ASP A 138 28.89 5.03 3.78
CA ASP A 138 30.33 5.00 3.99
C ASP A 138 30.84 3.55 3.91
N GLY A 139 31.93 3.36 3.16
CA GLY A 139 32.49 2.03 2.93
C GLY A 139 31.90 1.26 1.74
N MET A 140 30.76 1.67 1.19
CA MET A 140 30.28 1.13 -0.08
C MET A 140 31.21 1.61 -1.22
N LYS A 141 31.68 0.68 -2.04
CA LYS A 141 32.58 0.99 -3.14
C LYS A 141 31.97 0.66 -4.48
N VAL A 142 32.19 1.54 -5.44
CA VAL A 142 31.90 1.33 -6.86
C VAL A 142 33.17 1.59 -7.63
N ASP A 143 33.57 0.66 -8.49
CA ASP A 143 34.81 0.72 -9.27
C ASP A 143 34.47 0.64 -10.77
N GLU A 144 34.83 1.67 -11.52
CA GLU A 144 34.53 1.76 -12.97
C GLU A 144 35.33 0.76 -13.80
N SER A 145 36.42 0.19 -13.25
CA SER A 145 37.23 -0.86 -13.92
C SER A 145 36.59 -2.25 -13.83
N LEU A 146 35.61 -2.44 -12.93
CA LEU A 146 34.90 -3.70 -12.75
C LEU A 146 33.65 -3.78 -13.64
N SER A 147 33.17 -5.01 -13.89
CA SER A 147 31.91 -5.22 -14.58
C SER A 147 30.72 -4.69 -13.76
N LEU A 148 29.58 -4.44 -14.42
CA LEU A 148 28.36 -4.06 -13.72
C LEU A 148 27.93 -5.13 -12.71
N TYR A 149 28.08 -6.40 -13.06
CA TYR A 149 27.78 -7.52 -12.16
C TYR A 149 28.67 -7.49 -10.91
N ASP A 150 29.98 -7.33 -11.07
CA ASP A 150 30.92 -7.31 -9.94
C ASP A 150 30.66 -6.13 -9.01
N ASN A 151 30.35 -4.95 -9.56
CA ASN A 151 29.97 -3.79 -8.74
C ASN A 151 28.66 -4.06 -7.95
N VAL A 152 27.63 -4.62 -8.58
CA VAL A 152 26.37 -4.92 -7.89
C VAL A 152 26.57 -6.02 -6.83
N ALA A 153 27.40 -7.03 -7.12
CA ALA A 153 27.74 -8.07 -6.15
C ALA A 153 28.47 -7.48 -4.94
N ALA A 154 29.47 -6.61 -5.17
CA ALA A 154 30.20 -5.94 -4.09
C ALA A 154 29.28 -5.04 -3.23
N ILE A 155 28.32 -4.33 -3.84
CA ILE A 155 27.32 -3.55 -3.12
C ILE A 155 26.43 -4.47 -2.27
N SER A 156 25.97 -5.60 -2.83
CA SER A 156 25.13 -6.56 -2.12
C SER A 156 25.84 -7.19 -0.92
N ASP A 157 27.13 -7.51 -1.06
CA ASP A 157 27.97 -8.03 0.03
C ASP A 157 28.13 -6.98 1.12
N TRP A 158 28.43 -5.73 0.74
CA TRP A 158 28.53 -4.61 1.69
C TRP A 158 27.19 -4.42 2.42
N GLU A 159 26.07 -4.39 1.70
CA GLU A 159 24.75 -4.23 2.30
C GLU A 159 24.39 -5.37 3.27
N THR A 160 24.74 -6.60 2.91
CA THR A 160 24.54 -7.77 3.77
C THR A 160 25.35 -7.63 5.07
N CYS A 161 26.61 -7.23 4.99
CA CYS A 161 27.47 -6.99 6.16
C CYS A 161 26.93 -5.83 7.03
N ASP A 162 26.49 -4.73 6.40
CA ASP A 162 25.90 -3.58 7.07
C ASP A 162 24.62 -4.00 7.84
N VAL A 163 23.69 -4.68 7.18
CA VAL A 163 22.45 -5.18 7.79
C VAL A 163 22.75 -6.15 8.94
N LEU A 164 23.68 -7.10 8.77
CA LEU A 164 24.04 -8.03 9.83
C LEU A 164 24.66 -7.31 11.04
N SER A 165 25.52 -6.33 10.81
CA SER A 165 26.15 -5.55 11.87
C SER A 165 25.17 -4.65 12.63
N GLU A 166 24.18 -4.11 11.93
CA GLU A 166 23.19 -3.19 12.51
C GLU A 166 22.00 -3.91 13.19
N LYS A 167 21.65 -5.14 12.78
CA LYS A 167 20.44 -5.81 13.25
C LYS A 167 20.67 -7.02 14.15
N VAL A 168 21.73 -7.80 13.90
CA VAL A 168 21.93 -9.04 14.66
C VAL A 168 22.30 -8.74 16.12
N GLY A 169 21.51 -9.30 17.05
CA GLY A 169 21.71 -9.11 18.49
C GLY A 169 21.33 -7.73 19.02
N LYS A 170 20.71 -6.89 18.21
CA LYS A 170 20.23 -5.56 18.60
C LYS A 170 18.69 -5.51 18.66
N PRO A 171 18.09 -4.60 19.46
CA PRO A 171 16.65 -4.34 19.40
C PRO A 171 16.22 -3.87 18.02
N VAL A 172 14.94 -4.13 17.68
CA VAL A 172 14.34 -3.64 16.44
C VAL A 172 14.32 -2.11 16.44
N ASP A 173 14.89 -1.50 15.40
CA ASP A 173 14.75 -0.06 15.18
C ASP A 173 13.38 0.22 14.52
N LYS A 174 12.42 0.66 15.32
CA LYS A 174 11.08 1.02 14.83
C LYS A 174 11.08 2.27 13.95
N MET A 175 12.17 3.04 13.87
CA MET A 175 12.28 4.22 13.02
C MET A 175 12.87 3.91 11.64
N GLU A 176 13.31 2.67 11.38
CA GLU A 176 13.77 2.23 10.07
C GLU A 176 12.64 2.30 9.03
N TRP A 177 12.92 2.86 7.86
CA TRP A 177 11.99 2.96 6.74
C TRP A 177 12.13 1.75 5.81
N GLN A 178 10.99 1.15 5.43
CA GLN A 178 10.96 0.02 4.50
C GLN A 178 10.81 0.46 3.04
N MET A 179 10.44 1.71 2.80
CA MET A 179 10.34 2.31 1.47
C MET A 179 11.23 3.54 1.37
N THR A 180 11.77 3.79 0.17
CA THR A 180 12.53 5.01 -0.10
C THR A 180 11.62 6.20 -0.31
N PRO A 181 12.06 7.44 -0.04
CA PRO A 181 11.23 8.64 -0.19
C PRO A 181 10.64 8.87 -1.59
N GLN A 182 11.30 8.38 -2.65
CA GLN A 182 10.83 8.47 -4.04
C GLN A 182 9.88 7.34 -4.45
N THR A 183 9.46 6.49 -3.53
CA THR A 183 8.48 5.43 -3.80
C THR A 183 7.07 6.02 -3.80
N ILE A 184 6.32 5.80 -4.90
CA ILE A 184 4.90 6.19 -5.00
C ILE A 184 4.06 5.06 -4.41
N ASN A 185 4.09 4.93 -3.10
CA ASN A 185 3.31 3.98 -2.34
C ASN A 185 3.25 4.40 -0.86
N ALA A 186 2.50 3.67 -0.04
CA ALA A 186 2.42 3.77 1.40
C ALA A 186 2.43 2.36 2.01
N TYR A 187 2.54 2.24 3.33
CA TYR A 187 2.37 0.95 4.01
C TYR A 187 1.98 1.11 5.47
N TYR A 188 1.27 0.11 5.98
CA TYR A 188 1.17 -0.21 7.40
C TYR A 188 2.05 -1.42 7.73
N ASN A 189 2.82 -1.36 8.81
CA ASN A 189 3.59 -2.50 9.30
C ASN A 189 3.04 -2.95 10.66
N PRO A 190 2.43 -4.14 10.75
CA PRO A 190 1.82 -4.62 11.99
C PRO A 190 2.84 -4.94 13.09
N THR A 191 4.09 -5.29 12.75
CA THR A 191 5.11 -5.69 13.71
C THR A 191 5.74 -4.51 14.46
N THR A 192 5.62 -3.30 13.92
CA THR A 192 6.06 -2.05 14.54
C THR A 192 4.91 -1.11 14.86
N ASN A 193 3.70 -1.45 14.40
CA ASN A 193 2.49 -0.63 14.49
C ASN A 193 2.71 0.77 13.90
N GLU A 194 3.18 0.82 12.64
CA GLU A 194 3.54 2.05 11.95
C GLU A 194 2.80 2.24 10.62
N ILE A 195 2.55 3.49 10.27
CA ILE A 195 2.09 3.93 8.95
C ILE A 195 3.15 4.81 8.32
N CYS A 196 3.43 4.60 7.03
CA CYS A 196 4.49 5.32 6.34
C CYS A 196 4.00 5.84 4.98
N PHE A 197 4.26 7.13 4.74
CA PHE A 197 3.91 7.84 3.51
C PHE A 197 5.15 8.52 2.94
N PRO A 198 5.88 7.88 2.00
CA PRO A 198 7.03 8.47 1.32
C PRO A 198 6.70 9.77 0.59
N ALA A 199 7.70 10.65 0.41
CA ALA A 199 7.52 11.96 -0.20
C ALA A 199 6.87 11.92 -1.59
N ALA A 200 7.13 10.86 -2.37
CA ALA A 200 6.64 10.78 -3.75
C ALA A 200 5.14 10.53 -3.87
N ILE A 201 4.49 9.83 -2.90
CA ILE A 201 3.04 9.71 -2.90
C ILE A 201 2.36 11.01 -2.42
N LEU A 202 3.10 11.87 -1.72
CA LEU A 202 2.63 13.16 -1.23
C LEU A 202 2.77 14.27 -2.29
N GLN A 203 2.47 13.93 -3.54
CA GLN A 203 2.51 14.78 -4.73
C GLN A 203 1.20 14.63 -5.52
N PRO A 204 0.85 15.59 -6.41
CA PRO A 204 -0.28 15.39 -7.31
C PRO A 204 -0.15 14.11 -8.14
N PRO A 205 -1.25 13.34 -8.32
CA PRO A 205 -2.64 13.67 -8.00
C PRO A 205 -3.10 13.30 -6.58
N PHE A 206 -2.24 12.70 -5.74
CA PHE A 206 -2.62 12.25 -4.40
C PHE A 206 -2.73 13.43 -3.41
N PHE A 207 -1.73 14.29 -3.36
CA PHE A 207 -1.72 15.49 -2.55
C PHE A 207 -1.33 16.71 -3.37
N ASP A 208 -2.16 17.76 -3.34
CA ASP A 208 -1.85 19.06 -3.93
C ASP A 208 -2.01 20.15 -2.84
N PRO A 209 -0.93 20.82 -2.44
CA PRO A 209 -1.00 21.89 -1.45
C PRO A 209 -1.87 23.07 -1.88
N LYS A 210 -2.21 23.18 -3.17
CA LYS A 210 -3.10 24.24 -3.73
C LYS A 210 -4.56 23.79 -3.83
N ALA A 211 -4.84 22.50 -3.73
CA ALA A 211 -6.20 21.97 -3.74
C ALA A 211 -6.89 22.18 -2.40
N ASP A 212 -8.23 22.16 -2.42
CA ASP A 212 -9.02 22.21 -1.19
C ASP A 212 -9.01 20.87 -0.43
N ASP A 213 -9.45 20.91 0.82
CA ASP A 213 -9.48 19.75 1.69
C ASP A 213 -10.37 18.62 1.16
N ALA A 214 -11.45 18.93 0.44
CA ALA A 214 -12.30 17.88 -0.13
C ALA A 214 -11.54 17.03 -1.16
N ALA A 215 -10.75 17.68 -2.02
CA ALA A 215 -9.92 16.99 -3.00
C ALA A 215 -8.79 16.18 -2.33
N ASN A 216 -8.04 16.78 -1.40
CA ASN A 216 -6.95 16.12 -0.70
C ASN A 216 -7.44 14.98 0.21
N LEU A 217 -8.55 15.15 0.92
CA LEU A 217 -9.15 14.09 1.73
C LEU A 217 -9.66 12.93 0.88
N GLY A 218 -10.23 13.21 -0.31
CA GLY A 218 -10.67 12.16 -1.24
C GLY A 218 -9.53 11.39 -1.89
N ALA A 219 -8.36 12.00 -2.03
CA ALA A 219 -7.17 11.41 -2.62
C ALA A 219 -6.25 10.82 -1.54
N ILE A 220 -5.28 11.60 -1.06
CA ILE A 220 -4.30 11.12 -0.06
C ILE A 220 -4.96 10.78 1.27
N GLY A 221 -6.04 11.48 1.67
CA GLY A 221 -6.78 11.16 2.88
C GLY A 221 -7.40 9.76 2.82
N GLY A 222 -7.93 9.36 1.68
CA GLY A 222 -8.40 7.99 1.42
C GLY A 222 -7.29 6.96 1.59
N VAL A 223 -6.07 7.24 1.10
CA VAL A 223 -4.89 6.37 1.24
C VAL A 223 -4.41 6.32 2.69
N ILE A 224 -4.35 7.45 3.39
CA ILE A 224 -3.97 7.46 4.82
C ILE A 224 -4.95 6.65 5.66
N GLY A 225 -6.24 6.83 5.43
CA GLY A 225 -7.26 6.04 6.10
C GLY A 225 -7.20 4.54 5.73
N HIS A 226 -6.78 4.20 4.51
CA HIS A 226 -6.51 2.83 4.07
C HIS A 226 -5.38 2.21 4.90
N GLU A 227 -4.23 2.87 5.03
CA GLU A 227 -3.12 2.36 5.85
C GLU A 227 -3.50 2.25 7.33
N MET A 228 -4.26 3.22 7.86
CA MET A 228 -4.79 3.11 9.22
C MET A 228 -5.72 1.91 9.38
N SER A 229 -6.53 1.60 8.37
CA SER A 229 -7.46 0.46 8.39
C SER A 229 -6.74 -0.88 8.40
N HIS A 230 -5.53 -0.98 7.80
CA HIS A 230 -4.69 -2.17 7.89
C HIS A 230 -4.31 -2.53 9.32
N GLY A 231 -4.28 -1.59 10.25
CA GLY A 231 -4.12 -1.88 11.67
C GLY A 231 -5.25 -2.73 12.27
N PHE A 232 -6.40 -2.81 11.57
CA PHE A 232 -7.65 -3.40 12.04
C PHE A 232 -8.29 -4.34 11.01
N ASP A 233 -7.62 -4.66 9.90
CA ASP A 233 -8.09 -5.61 8.90
C ASP A 233 -7.94 -7.07 9.37
N ASP A 234 -8.16 -8.04 8.48
CA ASP A 234 -8.09 -9.47 8.79
C ASP A 234 -6.68 -9.96 9.20
N GLN A 235 -5.63 -9.22 8.83
CA GLN A 235 -4.24 -9.50 9.20
C GLN A 235 -3.78 -8.64 10.36
N GLY A 236 -3.92 -7.31 10.26
CA GLY A 236 -3.46 -6.36 11.27
C GLY A 236 -4.18 -6.49 12.60
N ALA A 237 -5.44 -6.94 12.60
CA ALA A 237 -6.20 -7.22 13.81
C ALA A 237 -5.58 -8.33 14.68
N GLN A 238 -4.67 -9.15 14.13
CA GLN A 238 -3.96 -10.20 14.86
C GLN A 238 -2.78 -9.67 15.68
N PHE A 239 -2.41 -8.39 15.52
CA PHE A 239 -1.30 -7.74 16.21
C PHE A 239 -1.81 -6.69 17.19
N ASP A 240 -1.21 -6.65 18.37
CA ASP A 240 -1.49 -5.64 19.37
C ASP A 240 -0.78 -4.30 19.06
N LYS A 241 -0.98 -3.32 19.94
CA LYS A 241 -0.38 -1.98 19.83
C LYS A 241 1.14 -1.94 19.85
N ASP A 242 1.77 -2.98 20.41
CA ASP A 242 3.22 -3.07 20.55
C ASP A 242 3.87 -3.85 19.38
N GLY A 243 3.05 -4.42 18.50
CA GLY A 243 3.46 -5.19 17.33
C GLY A 243 3.63 -6.70 17.60
N ASN A 244 3.13 -7.20 18.73
CA ASN A 244 3.14 -8.62 19.04
C ASN A 244 1.91 -9.30 18.43
N GLN A 245 2.08 -10.51 17.90
CA GLN A 245 0.97 -11.33 17.47
C GLN A 245 0.19 -11.81 18.70
N ASN A 246 -0.89 -11.10 19.01
CA ASN A 246 -1.70 -11.29 20.19
C ASN A 246 -3.17 -11.04 19.86
N ASP A 247 -4.05 -12.00 20.11
CA ASP A 247 -5.49 -11.85 19.90
C ASP A 247 -6.09 -11.00 21.04
N TRP A 248 -6.39 -9.75 20.72
CA TRP A 248 -6.91 -8.76 21.65
C TRP A 248 -8.42 -8.51 21.52
N TRP A 249 -9.06 -9.15 20.54
CA TRP A 249 -10.49 -9.07 20.30
C TRP A 249 -11.27 -9.99 21.23
N THR A 250 -12.51 -9.64 21.56
CA THR A 250 -13.43 -10.62 22.12
C THR A 250 -13.87 -11.61 21.04
N ALA A 251 -14.22 -12.82 21.42
CA ALA A 251 -14.68 -13.84 20.45
C ALA A 251 -15.93 -13.36 19.68
N GLU A 252 -16.84 -12.64 20.35
CA GLU A 252 -18.05 -12.07 19.74
C GLU A 252 -17.71 -10.98 18.73
N ASP A 253 -16.82 -10.03 19.09
CA ASP A 253 -16.41 -8.95 18.19
C ASP A 253 -15.69 -9.51 16.95
N LYS A 254 -14.87 -10.54 17.12
CA LYS A 254 -14.21 -11.23 16.02
C LYS A 254 -15.21 -11.90 15.07
N ALA A 255 -16.24 -12.54 15.62
CA ALA A 255 -17.31 -13.12 14.81
C ALA A 255 -18.11 -12.03 14.07
N ASN A 256 -18.42 -10.92 14.73
CA ASN A 256 -19.09 -9.77 14.14
C ASN A 256 -18.26 -9.12 13.01
N PHE A 257 -16.95 -8.97 13.21
CA PHE A 257 -16.03 -8.48 12.19
C PHE A 257 -16.02 -9.41 10.97
N ASN A 258 -15.83 -10.70 11.18
CA ASN A 258 -15.79 -11.70 10.09
C ASN A 258 -17.10 -11.72 9.28
N ALA A 259 -18.25 -11.60 9.94
CA ALA A 259 -19.53 -11.53 9.25
C ALA A 259 -19.66 -10.29 8.34
N ARG A 260 -19.09 -9.14 8.77
CA ARG A 260 -19.12 -7.88 8.01
C ARG A 260 -18.13 -7.88 6.85
N THR A 261 -16.92 -8.37 7.08
CA THR A 261 -15.89 -8.44 6.05
C THR A 261 -16.22 -9.48 4.98
N LYS A 262 -16.93 -10.55 5.36
CA LYS A 262 -17.45 -11.53 4.39
C LYS A 262 -18.33 -10.89 3.32
N VAL A 263 -19.10 -9.83 3.64
CA VAL A 263 -19.92 -9.10 2.66
C VAL A 263 -19.03 -8.51 1.55
N LEU A 264 -17.84 -7.97 1.90
CA LEU A 264 -16.88 -7.48 0.91
C LEU A 264 -16.30 -8.64 0.09
N ALA A 265 -15.80 -9.70 0.73
CA ALA A 265 -15.21 -10.84 0.03
C ALA A 265 -16.19 -11.48 -0.97
N ASP A 266 -17.44 -11.69 -0.54
CA ASP A 266 -18.49 -12.25 -1.40
C ASP A 266 -18.82 -11.31 -2.57
N TYR A 267 -18.92 -10.00 -2.33
CA TYR A 267 -19.22 -9.03 -3.39
C TYR A 267 -18.09 -8.93 -4.40
N PHE A 268 -16.83 -8.76 -3.96
CA PHE A 268 -15.69 -8.66 -4.86
C PHE A 268 -15.49 -9.93 -5.69
N SER A 269 -15.85 -11.10 -5.14
CA SER A 269 -15.86 -12.37 -5.89
C SER A 269 -16.90 -12.42 -7.03
N THR A 270 -17.84 -11.48 -7.09
CA THR A 270 -18.77 -11.32 -8.23
C THR A 270 -18.26 -10.38 -9.31
N VAL A 271 -17.25 -9.55 -9.01
CA VAL A 271 -16.74 -8.50 -9.88
C VAL A 271 -15.85 -9.08 -10.98
N GLU A 272 -16.18 -8.85 -12.23
CA GLU A 272 -15.31 -9.18 -13.36
C GLU A 272 -14.20 -8.13 -13.50
N ALA A 273 -12.96 -8.60 -13.48
CA ALA A 273 -11.78 -7.78 -13.72
C ALA A 273 -11.50 -7.62 -15.23
N VAL A 274 -11.65 -8.72 -15.97
CA VAL A 274 -11.69 -8.79 -17.44
C VAL A 274 -12.77 -9.78 -17.84
N PRO A 275 -13.25 -9.81 -19.09
CA PRO A 275 -14.33 -10.70 -19.52
C PRO A 275 -14.09 -12.16 -19.13
N GLY A 276 -15.05 -12.73 -18.35
CA GLY A 276 -15.00 -14.12 -17.87
C GLY A 276 -14.04 -14.40 -16.73
N ARG A 277 -13.32 -13.41 -16.21
CA ARG A 277 -12.37 -13.57 -15.10
C ARG A 277 -12.74 -12.66 -13.93
N LYS A 278 -13.05 -13.24 -12.80
CA LYS A 278 -13.47 -12.55 -11.59
C LYS A 278 -12.30 -12.35 -10.63
N ILE A 279 -12.43 -11.32 -9.78
CA ILE A 279 -11.52 -11.07 -8.66
C ILE A 279 -11.66 -12.20 -7.64
N ASN A 280 -10.56 -12.59 -7.01
CA ASN A 280 -10.59 -13.44 -5.83
C ASN A 280 -10.82 -12.55 -4.60
N GLY A 281 -12.09 -12.39 -4.20
CA GLY A 281 -12.45 -11.51 -3.09
C GLY A 281 -11.89 -11.92 -1.73
N GLN A 282 -11.49 -13.19 -1.56
CA GLN A 282 -10.81 -13.63 -0.34
C GLN A 282 -9.32 -13.25 -0.36
N LEU A 283 -8.64 -13.36 -1.50
CA LEU A 283 -7.26 -12.92 -1.67
C LEU A 283 -7.13 -11.41 -1.45
N THR A 284 -8.11 -10.64 -1.94
CA THR A 284 -8.08 -9.18 -1.90
C THR A 284 -8.82 -8.57 -0.69
N LEU A 285 -9.18 -9.39 0.31
CA LEU A 285 -10.05 -8.95 1.41
C LEU A 285 -9.41 -7.84 2.23
N GLY A 286 -8.17 -7.99 2.69
CA GLY A 286 -7.48 -6.98 3.50
C GLY A 286 -7.42 -5.62 2.80
N GLU A 287 -7.04 -5.62 1.53
CA GLU A 287 -6.97 -4.41 0.70
C GLU A 287 -8.35 -3.77 0.47
N ASN A 288 -9.39 -4.58 0.27
CA ASN A 288 -10.75 -4.07 0.12
C ASN A 288 -11.31 -3.52 1.46
N ILE A 289 -10.90 -4.08 2.61
CA ILE A 289 -11.18 -3.51 3.94
C ILE A 289 -10.46 -2.16 4.08
N GLY A 290 -9.20 -2.08 3.67
CA GLY A 290 -8.42 -0.84 3.63
C GLY A 290 -9.12 0.27 2.84
N ASP A 291 -9.56 -0.01 1.61
CA ASP A 291 -10.29 0.95 0.78
C ASP A 291 -11.64 1.36 1.38
N ASN A 292 -12.41 0.40 1.90
CA ASN A 292 -13.69 0.69 2.54
C ASN A 292 -13.51 1.54 3.80
N GLY A 293 -12.57 1.18 4.65
CA GLY A 293 -12.22 1.93 5.85
C GLY A 293 -11.68 3.31 5.51
N GLY A 294 -10.71 3.39 4.61
CA GLY A 294 -10.06 4.63 4.18
C GLY A 294 -11.05 5.67 3.68
N LEU A 295 -11.97 5.26 2.79
CA LEU A 295 -13.02 6.15 2.28
C LEU A 295 -13.97 6.62 3.38
N ASN A 296 -14.38 5.75 4.29
CA ASN A 296 -15.28 6.12 5.38
C ASN A 296 -14.58 7.05 6.40
N ILE A 297 -13.32 6.79 6.75
CA ILE A 297 -12.52 7.61 7.67
C ILE A 297 -12.28 9.01 7.06
N ALA A 298 -11.81 9.05 5.83
CA ALA A 298 -11.52 10.30 5.14
C ALA A 298 -12.77 11.14 4.88
N PHE A 299 -13.91 10.49 4.58
CA PHE A 299 -15.18 11.18 4.45
C PHE A 299 -15.68 11.75 5.81
N ARG A 300 -15.44 11.04 6.93
CA ARG A 300 -15.73 11.58 8.27
C ARG A 300 -14.87 12.82 8.55
N ALA A 301 -13.59 12.80 8.19
CA ALA A 301 -12.72 13.97 8.32
C ALA A 301 -13.23 15.15 7.47
N LEU A 302 -13.72 14.90 6.23
CA LEU A 302 -14.38 15.92 5.43
C LEU A 302 -15.63 16.48 6.12
N GLN A 303 -16.49 15.62 6.66
CA GLN A 303 -17.67 16.07 7.41
C GLN A 303 -17.31 16.97 8.60
N ASN A 304 -16.22 16.62 9.33
CA ASN A 304 -15.73 17.46 10.42
C ASN A 304 -15.23 18.81 9.92
N THR A 305 -14.52 18.85 8.79
CA THR A 305 -14.09 20.10 8.14
C THR A 305 -15.30 20.96 7.75
N LEU A 306 -16.32 20.38 7.13
CA LEU A 306 -17.50 21.12 6.68
C LEU A 306 -18.36 21.71 7.82
N LYS A 307 -18.17 21.25 9.07
CA LYS A 307 -18.82 21.90 10.23
C LYS A 307 -18.23 23.27 10.58
N VAL A 308 -16.98 23.49 10.21
CA VAL A 308 -16.21 24.69 10.61
C VAL A 308 -15.75 25.53 9.43
N GLN A 309 -15.81 24.98 8.21
CA GLN A 309 -15.35 25.66 7.00
C GLN A 309 -16.27 25.34 5.82
N ASP A 310 -16.79 26.38 5.17
CA ASP A 310 -17.50 26.21 3.89
C ASP A 310 -16.49 26.08 2.74
N LEU A 311 -16.48 24.93 2.08
CA LEU A 311 -15.63 24.68 0.91
C LEU A 311 -16.31 25.05 -0.42
N GLY A 312 -17.59 25.45 -0.39
CA GLY A 312 -18.37 25.87 -1.55
C GLY A 312 -18.43 24.86 -2.70
N VAL A 313 -19.15 25.25 -3.76
CA VAL A 313 -19.14 24.54 -5.04
C VAL A 313 -17.99 25.04 -5.89
N LYS A 314 -17.19 24.13 -6.48
CA LYS A 314 -16.08 24.45 -7.39
C LYS A 314 -16.23 23.60 -8.66
N ASP A 315 -16.06 24.21 -9.81
CA ASP A 315 -16.21 23.56 -11.12
C ASP A 315 -17.53 22.79 -11.28
N GLY A 316 -18.60 23.28 -10.62
CA GLY A 316 -19.93 22.65 -10.62
C GLY A 316 -20.10 21.47 -9.67
N PHE A 317 -19.08 21.14 -8.84
CA PHE A 317 -19.10 20.00 -7.91
C PHE A 317 -19.14 20.46 -6.44
N THR A 318 -19.98 19.77 -5.65
CA THR A 318 -19.99 19.94 -4.19
C THR A 318 -18.70 19.38 -3.57
N PRO A 319 -18.36 19.73 -2.31
CA PRO A 319 -17.20 19.15 -1.64
C PRO A 319 -17.23 17.60 -1.61
N GLU A 320 -18.40 17.02 -1.35
CA GLU A 320 -18.57 15.55 -1.31
C GLU A 320 -18.35 14.92 -2.68
N GLN A 321 -18.82 15.57 -3.75
CA GLN A 321 -18.55 15.10 -5.11
C GLN A 321 -17.07 15.19 -5.46
N ARG A 322 -16.38 16.30 -5.11
CA ARG A 322 -14.94 16.44 -5.33
C ARG A 322 -14.14 15.39 -4.57
N PHE A 323 -14.55 15.03 -3.36
CA PHE A 323 -13.95 13.94 -2.59
C PHE A 323 -13.95 12.63 -3.38
N PHE A 324 -15.10 12.16 -3.83
CA PHE A 324 -15.19 10.89 -4.55
C PHE A 324 -14.55 10.94 -5.95
N LEU A 325 -14.61 12.09 -6.63
CA LEU A 325 -13.93 12.28 -7.92
C LEU A 325 -12.41 12.24 -7.76
N SER A 326 -11.86 12.77 -6.67
CA SER A 326 -10.42 12.70 -6.37
C SER A 326 -9.98 11.27 -6.11
N TRP A 327 -10.74 10.47 -5.36
CA TRP A 327 -10.50 9.03 -5.22
C TRP A 327 -10.48 8.31 -6.57
N ALA A 328 -11.47 8.56 -7.41
CA ALA A 328 -11.50 7.95 -8.74
C ALA A 328 -10.30 8.37 -9.62
N ARG A 329 -9.84 9.62 -9.48
CA ARG A 329 -8.70 10.14 -10.23
C ARG A 329 -7.38 9.49 -9.85
N VAL A 330 -7.11 9.24 -8.57
CA VAL A 330 -5.83 8.62 -8.15
C VAL A 330 -5.71 7.18 -8.61
N TRP A 331 -6.83 6.49 -8.85
CA TRP A 331 -6.87 5.12 -9.38
C TRP A 331 -7.02 5.05 -10.90
N ALA A 332 -7.07 6.19 -11.60
CA ALA A 332 -7.14 6.20 -13.06
C ALA A 332 -5.86 5.58 -13.66
N SER A 333 -5.97 4.41 -14.26
CA SER A 333 -4.85 3.65 -14.82
C SER A 333 -5.27 2.88 -16.06
N ASN A 334 -4.29 2.54 -16.89
CA ASN A 334 -4.47 1.69 -18.06
C ASN A 334 -3.60 0.43 -17.90
N MET A 335 -4.23 -0.73 -17.91
CA MET A 335 -3.56 -2.03 -17.76
C MET A 335 -3.96 -2.94 -18.91
N ARG A 336 -3.01 -3.77 -19.37
CA ARG A 336 -3.30 -4.81 -20.36
C ARG A 336 -4.15 -5.92 -19.75
N PRO A 337 -5.08 -6.52 -20.49
CA PRO A 337 -5.91 -7.61 -19.99
C PRO A 337 -5.09 -8.77 -19.41
N GLU A 338 -4.01 -9.18 -20.08
CA GLU A 338 -3.15 -10.27 -19.64
C GLU A 338 -2.43 -9.97 -18.31
N TYR A 339 -2.05 -8.71 -18.11
CA TYR A 339 -1.49 -8.27 -16.84
C TYR A 339 -2.54 -8.31 -15.73
N ILE A 340 -3.77 -7.88 -16.02
CA ILE A 340 -4.89 -7.97 -15.07
C ILE A 340 -5.15 -9.44 -14.70
N GLU A 341 -5.17 -10.36 -15.67
CA GLU A 341 -5.35 -11.80 -15.43
C GLU A 341 -4.27 -12.36 -14.50
N MET A 342 -3.03 -11.90 -14.63
CA MET A 342 -1.94 -12.30 -13.75
C MET A 342 -2.15 -11.77 -12.32
N ILE A 343 -2.40 -10.47 -12.16
CA ILE A 343 -2.48 -9.84 -10.83
C ILE A 343 -3.68 -10.33 -10.01
N ILE A 344 -4.84 -10.61 -10.62
CA ILE A 344 -6.01 -11.12 -9.89
C ILE A 344 -5.79 -12.49 -9.23
N THR A 345 -4.70 -13.19 -9.59
CA THR A 345 -4.33 -14.50 -9.01
C THR A 345 -3.13 -14.42 -8.06
N THR A 346 -2.37 -13.34 -8.07
CA THR A 346 -1.10 -13.22 -7.35
C THR A 346 -0.99 -12.02 -6.43
N ASP A 347 -1.75 -10.96 -6.70
CA ASP A 347 -1.68 -9.67 -5.98
C ASP A 347 -2.86 -9.56 -5.00
N PRO A 348 -2.65 -9.19 -3.73
CA PRO A 348 -3.71 -8.96 -2.77
C PRO A 348 -4.54 -7.70 -3.09
N HIS A 349 -4.08 -6.82 -3.99
CA HIS A 349 -4.84 -5.63 -4.39
C HIS A 349 -5.84 -5.94 -5.50
N SER A 350 -7.04 -5.43 -5.37
CA SER A 350 -8.01 -5.40 -6.47
C SER A 350 -7.50 -4.48 -7.60
N PRO A 351 -7.78 -4.79 -8.89
CA PRO A 351 -7.45 -3.87 -9.99
C PRO A 351 -8.03 -2.47 -9.76
N SER A 352 -7.32 -1.43 -10.22
CA SER A 352 -7.65 -0.02 -9.98
C SER A 352 -9.12 0.34 -10.28
N SER A 353 -9.68 -0.22 -11.35
CA SER A 353 -11.10 -0.01 -11.69
C SER A 353 -12.06 -0.55 -10.62
N ALA A 354 -11.70 -1.65 -9.94
CA ALA A 354 -12.50 -2.24 -8.87
C ALA A 354 -12.33 -1.46 -7.56
N ARG A 355 -11.13 -0.92 -7.27
CA ARG A 355 -10.93 -0.03 -6.12
C ARG A 355 -11.81 1.23 -6.16
N VAL A 356 -12.32 1.59 -7.32
CA VAL A 356 -13.33 2.66 -7.50
C VAL A 356 -14.73 2.08 -7.62
N ASN A 357 -14.98 1.29 -8.67
CA ASN A 357 -16.34 0.90 -9.06
C ASN A 357 -16.93 -0.20 -8.19
N ALA A 358 -16.13 -0.96 -7.46
CA ALA A 358 -16.61 -1.96 -6.51
C ALA A 358 -16.54 -1.48 -5.06
N ALA A 359 -15.63 -0.54 -4.70
CA ALA A 359 -15.55 0.00 -3.35
C ALA A 359 -16.64 1.07 -3.09
N LEU A 360 -16.81 2.07 -3.97
CA LEU A 360 -17.77 3.16 -3.79
C LEU A 360 -19.23 2.72 -3.56
N PRO A 361 -19.75 1.65 -4.18
CA PRO A 361 -21.09 1.14 -3.91
C PRO A 361 -21.34 0.71 -2.46
N HIS A 362 -20.30 0.50 -1.65
CA HIS A 362 -20.43 0.21 -0.22
C HIS A 362 -20.46 1.47 0.66
N ILE A 363 -20.28 2.67 0.10
CA ILE A 363 -20.18 3.93 0.84
C ILE A 363 -21.50 4.70 0.75
N ASP A 364 -22.26 4.79 1.86
CA ASP A 364 -23.58 5.43 1.90
C ASP A 364 -23.53 6.91 1.45
N ALA A 365 -22.45 7.63 1.76
CA ALA A 365 -22.26 9.03 1.39
C ALA A 365 -22.16 9.23 -0.13
N TRP A 366 -21.58 8.28 -0.86
CA TRP A 366 -21.48 8.33 -2.32
C TRP A 366 -22.87 8.35 -2.99
N TYR A 367 -23.82 7.58 -2.46
CA TYR A 367 -25.21 7.59 -2.96
C TYR A 367 -25.86 8.96 -2.82
N LYS A 368 -25.59 9.65 -1.70
CA LYS A 368 -26.12 11.00 -1.45
C LYS A 368 -25.47 12.03 -2.38
N ALA A 369 -24.15 11.99 -2.51
CA ALA A 369 -23.38 12.93 -3.32
C ALA A 369 -23.78 12.91 -4.80
N PHE A 370 -24.07 11.73 -5.35
CA PHE A 370 -24.41 11.55 -6.78
C PHE A 370 -25.88 11.18 -7.04
N ASN A 371 -26.72 11.20 -6.02
CA ASN A 371 -28.13 10.85 -6.13
C ASN A 371 -28.37 9.47 -6.78
N VAL A 372 -27.55 8.48 -6.41
CA VAL A 372 -27.61 7.13 -6.99
C VAL A 372 -28.86 6.40 -6.53
N LYS A 373 -29.63 5.85 -7.47
CA LYS A 373 -30.94 5.24 -7.23
C LYS A 373 -30.99 3.78 -7.67
N LYS A 374 -31.96 3.04 -7.12
CA LYS A 374 -32.27 1.66 -7.55
C LYS A 374 -32.49 1.61 -9.07
N GLY A 375 -31.86 0.61 -9.69
CA GLY A 375 -31.87 0.40 -11.15
C GLY A 375 -30.63 0.94 -11.88
N GLN A 376 -29.80 1.76 -11.24
CA GLN A 376 -28.52 2.17 -11.81
C GLN A 376 -27.45 1.09 -11.62
N LYS A 377 -26.47 1.02 -12.54
CA LYS A 377 -25.50 -0.08 -12.68
C LYS A 377 -24.70 -0.41 -11.42
N LEU A 378 -24.34 0.59 -10.63
CA LEU A 378 -23.52 0.41 -9.42
C LEU A 378 -24.36 0.43 -8.13
N PHE A 379 -25.69 0.36 -8.23
CA PHE A 379 -26.56 0.38 -7.05
C PHE A 379 -26.51 -0.95 -6.28
N ILE A 380 -26.18 -0.88 -4.99
CA ILE A 380 -26.32 -1.98 -4.02
C ILE A 380 -27.36 -1.59 -2.97
N PRO A 381 -28.34 -2.44 -2.66
CA PRO A 381 -29.27 -2.19 -1.55
C PRO A 381 -28.55 -1.96 -0.22
N ALA A 382 -29.05 -1.04 0.60
CA ALA A 382 -28.36 -0.63 1.84
C ALA A 382 -28.06 -1.78 2.81
N ASN A 383 -28.93 -2.80 2.85
CA ASN A 383 -28.73 -4.00 3.67
C ASN A 383 -27.71 -5.00 3.11
N LYS A 384 -27.19 -4.76 1.90
CA LYS A 384 -26.13 -5.57 1.27
C LYS A 384 -24.79 -4.82 1.18
N ARG A 385 -24.69 -3.60 1.72
CA ARG A 385 -23.46 -2.84 1.78
C ARG A 385 -22.62 -3.31 2.96
N ALA A 386 -21.31 -3.45 2.76
CA ALA A 386 -20.41 -3.70 3.87
C ALA A 386 -20.35 -2.47 4.79
N ARG A 387 -20.44 -2.70 6.08
CA ARG A 387 -20.38 -1.68 7.14
C ARG A 387 -19.44 -2.20 8.21
N ILE A 388 -18.18 -1.91 8.04
CA ILE A 388 -17.11 -2.37 8.93
C ILE A 388 -16.83 -1.28 9.96
N TRP A 389 -16.55 -0.07 9.47
CA TRP A 389 -16.25 1.11 10.27
C TRP A 389 -17.34 2.18 10.17
#